data_25bca196016f04840b8a200fe0980eb1
#
_entry.id   25bca196016f04840b8a200fe0980eb1
#
_cell.length_a   1.000
_cell.length_b   1.000
_cell.length_c   1.000
_cell.angle_alpha   90.00
_cell.angle_beta   90.00
_cell.angle_gamma   90.00
#
_symmetry.space_group_name_H-M   'P 1'
#
loop_
_entity.id
_entity.type
_entity.pdbx_description
1 polymer ?
#
loop_
_entity_poly.entity_id
_entity_poly.type
_entity_poly.pdbx_seq_one_letter_code
_entity_poly.pdbx_strand_id
1 'polypeptide(L)'
;SIIDSTEYSQPPGFSGSSQTKKQPWYNSTLASRRKRLTAHFEDLEQCYFSTRMSRISDDSRTASQLDEFQECLSKFTRYNSVRPLATLSYASDLYNGSSIVSSIEFDRDCDYFAIAGVTKKIKVYEYGTVIQDAVDIHYPENEMTCNSKISCISWSSYHKNLLASSDYEGTVILWDGFTGQRSKVYQEHEKRCWSVDFNLMDPKLLASGSDDAKVKLWSTNLDNSVASIEAKANVCCVKFSPSSRYHLAFGC
;
A
#
# COMPACT_ATOMS: atom_id res chain seq x y z
N SER A 1 19.89 -17.48 -17.50
CA SER A 1 19.05 -17.98 -18.57
C SER A 1 17.62 -17.47 -18.40
N ILE A 2 17.31 -16.40 -19.12
CA ILE A 2 15.93 -15.82 -19.20
C ILE A 2 15.17 -16.46 -20.38
N ILE A 3 15.65 -17.57 -20.85
CA ILE A 3 15.00 -18.38 -21.90
C ILE A 3 14.31 -19.52 -21.18
N ASP A 4 12.99 -19.53 -21.31
CA ASP A 4 12.09 -20.55 -20.83
C ASP A 4 12.61 -21.95 -21.21
N SER A 5 12.99 -22.74 -20.20
CA SER A 5 13.56 -24.08 -20.34
C SER A 5 12.53 -25.16 -20.75
N THR A 6 11.40 -24.76 -21.32
CA THR A 6 10.34 -25.68 -21.78
C THR A 6 10.35 -25.99 -23.27
N GLU A 7 11.40 -25.62 -24.03
CA GLU A 7 11.51 -25.92 -25.45
C GLU A 7 12.52 -27.03 -25.81
N TYR A 8 12.87 -27.95 -24.94
CA TYR A 8 13.63 -29.12 -25.32
C TYR A 8 12.99 -30.40 -24.80
N SER A 9 12.18 -31.03 -25.61
CA SER A 9 12.05 -32.47 -25.90
C SER A 9 10.74 -32.76 -26.60
N GLN A 10 10.80 -32.85 -27.94
CA GLN A 10 9.87 -33.69 -28.67
C GLN A 10 10.68 -34.69 -29.50
N PRO A 11 10.39 -35.99 -29.37
CA PRO A 11 10.88 -36.98 -30.30
C PRO A 11 10.11 -36.91 -31.64
N PRO A 12 10.73 -37.31 -32.78
CA PRO A 12 10.09 -37.21 -34.10
C PRO A 12 9.06 -38.31 -34.33
N GLY A 13 7.89 -37.90 -34.81
CA GLY A 13 6.99 -38.78 -35.52
C GLY A 13 5.61 -38.98 -34.89
N PHE A 14 4.66 -38.17 -35.33
CA PHE A 14 3.37 -38.64 -35.82
C PHE A 14 2.59 -37.45 -36.41
N SER A 15 2.28 -37.53 -37.71
CA SER A 15 1.42 -36.63 -38.45
C SER A 15 -0.01 -36.73 -37.94
N GLY A 16 -0.48 -35.66 -37.32
CA GLY A 16 -1.88 -35.49 -36.93
C GLY A 16 -2.17 -34.01 -36.80
N SER A 17 -2.83 -33.44 -37.79
CA SER A 17 -3.28 -32.06 -37.81
C SER A 17 -4.30 -31.80 -36.71
N SER A 18 -3.86 -31.35 -35.51
CA SER A 18 -4.70 -30.63 -34.57
C SER A 18 -4.16 -29.23 -34.40
N GLN A 19 -4.83 -28.28 -35.04
CA GLN A 19 -4.64 -26.87 -34.77
C GLN A 19 -4.98 -26.61 -33.31
N THR A 20 -4.00 -26.69 -32.40
CA THR A 20 -4.10 -26.15 -31.06
C THR A 20 -4.24 -24.63 -31.16
N LYS A 21 -5.46 -24.15 -30.96
CA LYS A 21 -5.74 -22.71 -30.80
C LYS A 21 -4.86 -22.21 -29.67
N LYS A 22 -3.75 -21.53 -29.99
CA LYS A 22 -2.91 -20.84 -29.03
C LYS A 22 -3.79 -19.88 -28.25
N GLN A 23 -3.83 -20.05 -26.91
CA GLN A 23 -4.71 -19.25 -26.08
C GLN A 23 -4.33 -17.77 -26.18
N PRO A 24 -5.27 -16.85 -26.43
CA PRO A 24 -4.98 -15.43 -26.73
C PRO A 24 -4.24 -14.69 -25.63
N TRP A 25 -4.34 -15.14 -24.38
CA TRP A 25 -3.68 -14.51 -23.24
C TRP A 25 -2.17 -14.70 -23.17
N TYR A 26 -1.64 -15.81 -23.67
CA TYR A 26 -0.20 -16.09 -23.68
C TYR A 26 0.55 -15.10 -24.58
N ASN A 27 0.03 -14.83 -25.74
CA ASN A 27 0.64 -13.88 -26.68
C ASN A 27 0.55 -12.43 -26.19
N SER A 28 -0.51 -12.05 -25.46
CA SER A 28 -0.65 -10.71 -24.91
C SER A 28 0.36 -10.41 -23.78
N THR A 29 0.65 -11.40 -22.94
CA THR A 29 1.61 -11.25 -21.84
C THR A 29 3.05 -11.08 -22.35
N LEU A 30 3.47 -11.87 -23.32
CA LEU A 30 4.79 -11.75 -23.95
C LEU A 30 4.94 -10.43 -24.72
N ALA A 31 3.91 -10.01 -25.45
CA ALA A 31 3.90 -8.75 -26.16
C ALA A 31 4.00 -7.55 -25.17
N SER A 32 3.29 -7.60 -24.06
CA SER A 32 3.36 -6.58 -22.99
C SER A 32 4.74 -6.51 -22.34
N ARG A 33 5.35 -7.66 -22.02
CA ARG A 33 6.73 -7.72 -21.49
C ARG A 33 7.74 -7.14 -22.48
N ARG A 34 7.63 -7.53 -23.75
CA ARG A 34 8.51 -7.04 -24.81
C ARG A 34 8.39 -5.52 -24.97
N LYS A 35 7.15 -4.99 -25.00
CA LYS A 35 6.89 -3.55 -25.10
C LYS A 35 7.50 -2.77 -23.93
N ARG A 36 7.39 -3.29 -22.70
CA ARG A 36 8.00 -2.66 -21.50
C ARG A 36 9.53 -2.67 -21.58
N LEU A 37 10.11 -3.82 -21.92
CA LEU A 37 11.58 -3.92 -22.08
C LEU A 37 12.10 -2.95 -23.12
N THR A 38 11.41 -2.83 -24.27
CA THR A 38 11.80 -1.88 -25.33
C THR A 38 11.64 -0.43 -24.89
N ALA A 39 10.56 -0.09 -24.19
CA ALA A 39 10.31 1.28 -23.71
C ALA A 39 11.32 1.77 -22.66
N HIS A 40 11.92 0.86 -21.90
CA HIS A 40 12.87 1.16 -20.82
C HIS A 40 14.26 0.57 -21.09
N PHE A 41 14.58 0.31 -22.35
CA PHE A 41 15.84 -0.33 -22.69
C PHE A 41 17.06 0.50 -22.29
N GLU A 42 17.01 1.80 -22.52
CA GLU A 42 18.10 2.74 -22.16
C GLU A 42 18.30 2.79 -20.63
N ASP A 43 17.23 2.82 -19.85
CA ASP A 43 17.31 2.81 -18.39
C ASP A 43 17.91 1.48 -17.87
N LEU A 44 17.54 0.36 -18.48
CA LEU A 44 18.06 -0.96 -18.14
C LEU A 44 19.52 -1.11 -18.54
N GLU A 45 19.91 -0.57 -19.70
CA GLU A 45 21.29 -0.53 -20.16
C GLU A 45 22.17 0.30 -19.22
N GLN A 46 21.73 1.50 -18.82
CA GLN A 46 22.42 2.32 -17.84
C GLN A 46 22.54 1.63 -16.49
N CYS A 47 21.50 0.98 -16.01
CA CYS A 47 21.53 0.19 -14.79
C CYS A 47 22.54 -0.95 -14.87
N TYR A 48 22.59 -1.67 -15.99
CA TYR A 48 23.57 -2.73 -16.24
C TYR A 48 25.00 -2.20 -16.19
N PHE A 49 25.29 -1.13 -16.92
CA PHE A 49 26.63 -0.57 -16.97
C PHE A 49 27.05 0.07 -15.64
N SER A 50 26.15 0.76 -14.93
CA SER A 50 26.47 1.31 -13.62
C SER A 50 26.75 0.21 -12.59
N THR A 51 25.98 -0.86 -12.57
CA THR A 51 26.21 -2.02 -11.70
C THR A 51 27.55 -2.69 -12.01
N ARG A 52 27.91 -2.75 -13.29
CA ARG A 52 29.17 -3.35 -13.72
C ARG A 52 30.39 -2.44 -13.48
N MET A 53 30.24 -1.13 -13.64
CA MET A 53 31.37 -0.18 -13.49
C MET A 53 31.66 0.19 -12.05
N SER A 54 30.67 0.21 -11.17
CA SER A 54 30.86 0.57 -9.75
C SER A 54 31.81 -0.36 -8.99
N ARG A 55 32.16 -1.51 -9.55
CA ARG A 55 32.96 -2.56 -8.91
C ARG A 55 34.17 -3.03 -9.69
N ILE A 56 34.65 -2.29 -10.69
CA ILE A 56 35.88 -2.60 -11.42
C ILE A 56 37.10 -2.51 -10.47
N SER A 57 36.97 -1.89 -9.29
CA SER A 57 38.01 -1.77 -8.28
C SER A 57 38.12 -2.95 -7.31
N ASP A 58 37.25 -3.96 -7.38
CA ASP A 58 37.25 -5.09 -6.44
C ASP A 58 37.27 -6.42 -7.21
N ASP A 59 38.46 -6.98 -7.35
CA ASP A 59 38.84 -8.07 -8.29
C ASP A 59 38.30 -9.48 -7.91
N SER A 60 37.39 -9.60 -6.92
CA SER A 60 37.12 -10.92 -6.32
C SER A 60 35.73 -11.52 -6.51
N ARG A 61 34.74 -10.85 -7.21
CA ARG A 61 33.36 -11.37 -7.29
C ARG A 61 32.61 -11.06 -8.60
N THR A 62 33.07 -11.60 -9.72
CA THR A 62 32.36 -11.45 -11.02
C THR A 62 31.00 -12.16 -11.10
N ALA A 63 30.77 -13.22 -10.34
CA ALA A 63 29.49 -13.94 -10.33
C ALA A 63 28.33 -13.14 -9.71
N SER A 64 28.63 -12.37 -8.64
CA SER A 64 27.63 -11.60 -7.89
C SER A 64 27.03 -10.40 -8.64
N GLN A 65 27.69 -9.88 -9.67
CA GLN A 65 27.25 -8.67 -10.40
C GLN A 65 26.10 -8.96 -11.37
N LEU A 66 26.15 -10.10 -12.04
CA LEU A 66 25.07 -10.54 -12.92
C LEU A 66 23.82 -10.94 -12.15
N ASP A 67 23.99 -11.50 -10.95
CA ASP A 67 22.90 -11.88 -10.07
C ASP A 67 22.12 -10.65 -9.58
N GLU A 68 22.82 -9.57 -9.19
CA GLU A 68 22.21 -8.31 -8.76
C GLU A 68 21.41 -7.64 -9.90
N PHE A 69 21.97 -7.60 -11.10
CA PHE A 69 21.26 -7.09 -12.27
C PHE A 69 20.09 -7.99 -12.65
N GLN A 70 20.25 -9.31 -12.58
CA GLN A 70 19.18 -10.27 -12.84
C GLN A 70 18.03 -10.11 -11.83
N GLU A 71 18.32 -9.84 -10.57
CA GLU A 71 17.32 -9.57 -9.55
C GLU A 71 16.55 -8.27 -9.85
N CYS A 72 17.26 -7.21 -10.22
CA CYS A 72 16.67 -5.94 -10.64
C CYS A 72 15.77 -6.12 -11.87
N LEU A 73 16.24 -6.80 -12.89
CA LEU A 73 15.50 -7.11 -14.11
C LEU A 73 14.27 -8.00 -13.82
N SER A 74 14.41 -8.96 -12.93
CA SER A 74 13.31 -9.82 -12.51
C SER A 74 12.21 -9.03 -11.80
N LYS A 75 12.57 -8.12 -10.90
CA LYS A 75 11.62 -7.21 -10.25
C LYS A 75 10.90 -6.32 -11.26
N PHE A 76 11.63 -5.75 -12.23
CA PHE A 76 11.06 -4.90 -13.27
C PHE A 76 10.10 -5.66 -14.20
N THR A 77 10.43 -6.90 -14.59
CA THR A 77 9.64 -7.71 -15.51
C THR A 77 8.52 -8.52 -14.84
N ARG A 78 8.59 -8.71 -13.51
CA ARG A 78 7.66 -9.54 -12.73
C ARG A 78 6.22 -9.04 -12.81
N TYR A 79 6.02 -7.72 -12.75
CA TYR A 79 4.69 -7.11 -12.73
C TYR A 79 4.41 -6.41 -14.06
N ASN A 80 3.76 -7.09 -14.97
CA ASN A 80 3.46 -6.60 -16.33
C ASN A 80 1.98 -6.34 -16.59
N SER A 81 1.12 -6.68 -15.64
CA SER A 81 -0.33 -6.47 -15.75
C SER A 81 -0.97 -6.27 -14.39
N VAL A 82 -2.07 -5.54 -14.36
CA VAL A 82 -2.94 -5.40 -13.20
C VAL A 82 -4.23 -6.15 -13.50
N ARG A 83 -4.63 -7.04 -12.59
CA ARG A 83 -5.89 -7.78 -12.67
C ARG A 83 -6.75 -7.45 -11.46
N PRO A 84 -7.99 -6.95 -11.63
CA PRO A 84 -8.93 -6.84 -10.53
C PRO A 84 -9.20 -8.23 -9.94
N LEU A 85 -9.09 -8.38 -8.64
CA LEU A 85 -9.39 -9.62 -7.91
C LEU A 85 -10.82 -9.64 -7.43
N ALA A 86 -11.30 -8.52 -6.90
CA ALA A 86 -12.66 -8.36 -6.41
C ALA A 86 -13.08 -6.89 -6.50
N THR A 87 -14.38 -6.67 -6.41
CA THR A 87 -14.99 -5.35 -6.19
C THR A 87 -15.71 -5.40 -4.87
N LEU A 88 -15.34 -4.51 -3.95
CA LEU A 88 -16.02 -4.38 -2.67
C LEU A 88 -17.36 -3.66 -2.90
N SER A 89 -18.45 -4.40 -2.72
CA SER A 89 -19.82 -3.86 -2.73
C SER A 89 -20.33 -3.79 -1.30
N TYR A 90 -20.58 -2.60 -0.78
CA TYR A 90 -21.13 -2.42 0.57
C TYR A 90 -22.38 -1.54 0.51
N ALA A 91 -23.31 -1.79 1.42
CA ALA A 91 -24.49 -0.94 1.54
C ALA A 91 -24.04 0.47 1.91
N SER A 92 -24.15 1.41 0.98
CA SER A 92 -24.11 2.82 1.32
C SER A 92 -25.39 3.13 2.08
N ASP A 93 -25.30 3.96 3.13
CA ASP A 93 -26.50 4.48 3.78
C ASP A 93 -27.36 5.15 2.70
N LEU A 94 -28.46 4.53 2.31
CA LEU A 94 -29.35 4.93 1.22
C LEU A 94 -29.89 6.37 1.38
N TYR A 95 -29.70 6.96 2.55
CA TYR A 95 -30.20 8.30 2.89
C TYR A 95 -29.13 9.39 2.87
N ASN A 96 -27.83 9.05 2.83
CA ASN A 96 -26.73 10.01 2.77
C ASN A 96 -26.04 9.91 1.40
N GLY A 97 -26.39 10.79 0.50
CA GLY A 97 -26.00 10.79 -0.91
C GLY A 97 -24.48 10.90 -1.23
N SER A 98 -23.57 10.62 -0.31
CA SER A 98 -22.14 10.62 -0.55
C SER A 98 -21.49 9.40 0.09
N SER A 99 -20.89 8.57 -0.77
CA SER A 99 -20.13 7.36 -0.40
C SER A 99 -18.63 7.50 -0.64
N ILE A 100 -18.08 8.73 -0.57
CA ILE A 100 -16.66 8.95 -0.83
C ILE A 100 -15.83 8.25 0.24
N VAL A 101 -14.98 7.34 -0.21
CA VAL A 101 -13.93 6.71 0.59
C VAL A 101 -12.68 7.58 0.47
N SER A 102 -12.20 8.12 1.58
CA SER A 102 -11.01 8.96 1.65
C SER A 102 -9.74 8.16 1.91
N SER A 103 -9.87 7.02 2.55
CA SER A 103 -8.72 6.19 2.93
C SER A 103 -9.09 4.71 2.94
N ILE A 104 -8.12 3.91 2.50
CA ILE A 104 -8.15 2.44 2.56
C ILE A 104 -6.77 1.95 2.92
N GLU A 105 -6.66 1.03 3.87
CA GLU A 105 -5.39 0.46 4.27
C GLU A 105 -5.56 -0.98 4.77
N PHE A 106 -4.58 -1.83 4.44
CA PHE A 106 -4.50 -3.19 4.97
C PHE A 106 -3.87 -3.19 6.36
N ASP A 107 -4.26 -4.18 7.17
CA ASP A 107 -3.59 -4.47 8.43
C ASP A 107 -2.18 -5.05 8.19
N ARG A 108 -1.43 -5.24 9.27
CA ARG A 108 -0.04 -5.72 9.23
C ARG A 108 0.15 -7.01 8.42
N ASP A 109 -0.77 -7.95 8.53
CA ASP A 109 -0.67 -9.28 7.95
C ASP A 109 -1.40 -9.40 6.60
N CYS A 110 -2.10 -8.33 6.17
CA CYS A 110 -2.96 -8.30 4.99
C CYS A 110 -4.14 -9.27 5.05
N ASP A 111 -4.57 -9.67 6.25
CA ASP A 111 -5.76 -10.48 6.47
C ASP A 111 -7.04 -9.63 6.44
N TYR A 112 -6.93 -8.38 6.94
CA TYR A 112 -8.00 -7.41 7.00
C TYR A 112 -7.61 -6.11 6.30
N PHE A 113 -8.61 -5.37 5.87
CA PHE A 113 -8.44 -3.99 5.44
C PHE A 113 -9.58 -3.14 5.96
N ALA A 114 -9.30 -1.87 6.19
CA ALA A 114 -10.30 -0.91 6.61
C ALA A 114 -10.53 0.13 5.52
N ILE A 115 -11.78 0.59 5.40
CA ILE A 115 -12.16 1.75 4.58
C ILE A 115 -12.79 2.81 5.47
N ALA A 116 -12.55 4.06 5.15
CA ALA A 116 -13.15 5.19 5.87
C ALA A 116 -13.36 6.38 4.95
N GLY A 117 -14.27 7.28 5.33
CA GLY A 117 -14.54 8.47 4.51
C GLY A 117 -15.61 9.40 5.09
N VAL A 118 -16.32 10.06 4.17
CA VAL A 118 -17.30 11.09 4.51
C VAL A 118 -18.54 10.56 5.24
N THR A 119 -18.77 9.26 5.21
CA THR A 119 -19.87 8.60 5.95
C THR A 119 -19.67 8.60 7.47
N LYS A 120 -18.51 9.06 7.96
CA LYS A 120 -18.11 9.07 9.38
C LYS A 120 -17.99 7.67 9.99
N LYS A 121 -17.82 6.66 9.16
CA LYS A 121 -17.71 5.26 9.58
C LYS A 121 -16.39 4.69 9.09
N ILE A 122 -15.73 3.92 9.94
CA ILE A 122 -14.63 3.04 9.59
C ILE A 122 -15.21 1.64 9.52
N LYS A 123 -15.04 0.98 8.39
CA LYS A 123 -15.52 -0.39 8.17
C LYS A 123 -14.33 -1.30 7.95
N VAL A 124 -14.25 -2.38 8.70
CA VAL A 124 -13.18 -3.39 8.63
C VAL A 124 -13.73 -4.63 7.93
N TYR A 125 -13.02 -5.11 6.93
CA TYR A 125 -13.39 -6.29 6.15
C TYR A 125 -12.28 -7.32 6.17
N GLU A 126 -12.65 -8.60 6.19
CA GLU A 126 -11.74 -9.69 5.99
C GLU A 126 -11.41 -9.81 4.49
N TYR A 127 -10.12 -9.73 4.14
CA TYR A 127 -9.69 -9.76 2.75
C TYR A 127 -10.03 -11.08 2.05
N GLY A 128 -9.81 -12.21 2.74
CA GLY A 128 -10.09 -13.53 2.21
C GLY A 128 -11.55 -13.71 1.77
N THR A 129 -12.48 -13.27 2.58
CA THR A 129 -13.91 -13.30 2.30
C THR A 129 -14.26 -12.45 1.09
N VAL A 130 -13.74 -11.22 1.01
CA VAL A 130 -14.03 -10.30 -0.11
C VAL A 130 -13.55 -10.84 -1.46
N ILE A 131 -12.43 -11.57 -1.52
CA ILE A 131 -11.92 -12.11 -2.79
C ILE A 131 -12.53 -13.46 -3.17
N GLN A 132 -13.11 -14.20 -2.22
CA GLN A 132 -13.71 -15.51 -2.46
C GLN A 132 -15.19 -15.43 -2.81
N ASP A 133 -15.90 -14.49 -2.22
CA ASP A 133 -17.34 -14.40 -2.32
C ASP A 133 -17.79 -13.48 -3.47
N ALA A 134 -18.43 -14.07 -4.49
CA ALA A 134 -19.19 -13.33 -5.49
C ALA A 134 -20.57 -12.98 -4.91
N VAL A 135 -20.61 -12.04 -3.96
CA VAL A 135 -21.83 -11.59 -3.30
C VAL A 135 -22.26 -10.22 -3.81
N ASP A 136 -23.55 -9.93 -3.74
CA ASP A 136 -24.09 -8.63 -4.12
C ASP A 136 -23.67 -7.53 -3.13
N ILE A 137 -23.58 -7.87 -1.84
CA ILE A 137 -23.22 -6.95 -0.76
C ILE A 137 -22.26 -7.63 0.20
N HIS A 138 -21.13 -6.96 0.50
CA HIS A 138 -20.21 -7.33 1.55
C HIS A 138 -20.55 -6.64 2.85
N TYR A 139 -20.53 -7.40 3.95
CA TYR A 139 -20.75 -6.87 5.28
C TYR A 139 -19.40 -6.74 6.01
N PRO A 140 -19.17 -5.64 6.73
CA PRO A 140 -17.94 -5.49 7.50
C PRO A 140 -17.97 -6.40 8.73
N GLU A 141 -16.80 -6.93 9.10
CA GLU A 141 -16.60 -7.63 10.38
C GLU A 141 -16.79 -6.71 11.57
N ASN A 142 -16.40 -5.45 11.40
CA ASN A 142 -16.59 -4.41 12.42
C ASN A 142 -16.83 -3.05 11.78
N GLU A 143 -17.65 -2.24 12.49
CA GLU A 143 -17.96 -0.87 12.08
C GLU A 143 -17.78 0.08 13.27
N MET A 144 -16.97 1.13 13.10
CA MET A 144 -16.70 2.15 14.10
C MET A 144 -17.26 3.49 13.63
N THR A 145 -18.04 4.15 14.48
CA THR A 145 -18.67 5.44 14.16
C THR A 145 -17.89 6.60 14.76
N CYS A 146 -17.53 7.57 13.92
CA CYS A 146 -16.89 8.83 14.27
C CYS A 146 -17.87 10.00 14.30
N ASN A 147 -17.49 11.06 14.99
CA ASN A 147 -18.33 12.27 15.06
C ASN A 147 -18.25 13.11 13.78
N SER A 148 -17.11 13.05 13.09
CA SER A 148 -16.84 13.84 11.88
C SER A 148 -16.41 12.96 10.71
N LYS A 149 -16.34 13.58 9.52
CA LYS A 149 -15.83 12.94 8.29
C LYS A 149 -14.38 12.52 8.50
N ILE A 150 -14.05 11.30 8.11
CA ILE A 150 -12.71 10.75 8.28
C ILE A 150 -11.90 11.08 7.02
N SER A 151 -10.69 11.60 7.24
CA SER A 151 -9.75 11.95 6.18
C SER A 151 -8.75 10.84 5.87
N CYS A 152 -8.24 10.19 6.90
CA CYS A 152 -7.21 9.16 6.77
C CYS A 152 -7.31 8.13 7.89
N ILE A 153 -6.88 6.91 7.59
CA ILE A 153 -6.67 5.83 8.57
C ILE A 153 -5.27 5.27 8.40
N SER A 154 -4.71 4.74 9.47
CA SER A 154 -3.42 4.03 9.44
C SER A 154 -3.42 2.88 10.44
N TRP A 155 -3.02 1.68 9.97
CA TRP A 155 -2.84 0.53 10.83
C TRP A 155 -1.44 0.49 11.45
N SER A 156 -1.37 0.06 12.70
CA SER A 156 -0.09 -0.23 13.32
C SER A 156 0.57 -1.43 12.64
N SER A 157 1.83 -1.28 12.25
CA SER A 157 2.64 -2.39 11.72
C SER A 157 3.06 -3.40 12.78
N TYR A 158 2.88 -3.08 14.07
CA TYR A 158 3.29 -3.91 15.20
C TYR A 158 2.08 -4.56 15.90
N HIS A 159 1.10 -3.76 16.28
CA HIS A 159 -0.12 -4.25 16.95
C HIS A 159 -1.21 -4.50 15.91
N LYS A 160 -1.57 -5.77 15.70
CA LYS A 160 -2.52 -6.19 14.67
C LYS A 160 -3.89 -5.54 14.79
N ASN A 161 -4.32 -5.24 16.02
CA ASN A 161 -5.63 -4.65 16.30
C ASN A 161 -5.65 -3.12 16.37
N LEU A 162 -4.50 -2.45 16.34
CA LEU A 162 -4.42 -1.01 16.55
C LEU A 162 -4.53 -0.24 15.23
N LEU A 163 -5.54 0.62 15.15
CA LEU A 163 -5.83 1.49 14.03
C LEU A 163 -5.89 2.95 14.49
N ALA A 164 -5.31 3.86 13.74
CA ALA A 164 -5.47 5.30 13.93
C ALA A 164 -6.38 5.89 12.86
N SER A 165 -7.16 6.91 13.22
CA SER A 165 -7.94 7.72 12.27
C SER A 165 -7.74 9.20 12.52
N SER A 166 -7.81 10.01 11.45
CA SER A 166 -7.87 11.46 11.51
C SER A 166 -9.18 11.97 10.90
N ASP A 167 -9.69 13.08 11.39
CA ASP A 167 -10.96 13.61 10.95
C ASP A 167 -10.96 15.11 10.62
N TYR A 168 -12.08 15.60 10.10
CA TYR A 168 -12.27 16.99 9.67
C TYR A 168 -12.40 18.00 10.81
N GLU A 169 -12.54 17.55 12.07
CA GLU A 169 -12.51 18.38 13.26
C GLU A 169 -11.10 18.49 13.89
N GLY A 170 -10.12 17.82 13.27
CA GLY A 170 -8.74 17.81 13.76
C GLY A 170 -8.48 16.75 14.83
N THR A 171 -9.42 15.83 15.04
CA THR A 171 -9.27 14.76 16.03
C THR A 171 -8.50 13.60 15.44
N VAL A 172 -7.55 13.05 16.21
CA VAL A 172 -6.88 11.78 15.92
C VAL A 172 -7.31 10.77 16.98
N ILE A 173 -7.80 9.62 16.54
CA ILE A 173 -8.34 8.59 17.44
C ILE A 173 -7.60 7.29 17.21
N LEU A 174 -7.22 6.63 18.31
CA LEU A 174 -6.74 5.25 18.30
C LEU A 174 -7.90 4.30 18.62
N TRP A 175 -8.04 3.28 17.79
CA TRP A 175 -9.09 2.29 17.86
C TRP A 175 -8.50 0.89 18.02
N ASP A 176 -9.22 0.04 18.72
CA ASP A 176 -9.11 -1.39 18.52
C ASP A 176 -10.01 -1.77 17.34
N GLY A 177 -9.40 -2.14 16.21
CA GLY A 177 -10.11 -2.42 14.95
C GLY A 177 -11.03 -3.64 14.99
N PHE A 178 -10.82 -4.57 15.95
CA PHE A 178 -11.63 -5.77 16.08
C PHE A 178 -12.76 -5.64 17.11
N THR A 179 -12.53 -4.89 18.19
CA THR A 179 -13.58 -4.64 19.19
C THR A 179 -14.37 -3.37 18.91
N GLY A 180 -13.85 -2.47 18.09
CA GLY A 180 -14.43 -1.16 17.80
C GLY A 180 -14.30 -0.15 18.92
N GLN A 181 -13.55 -0.45 19.97
CA GLN A 181 -13.38 0.43 21.13
C GLN A 181 -12.37 1.54 20.81
N ARG A 182 -12.66 2.75 21.29
CA ARG A 182 -11.70 3.85 21.29
C ARG A 182 -10.71 3.65 22.43
N SER A 183 -9.44 3.53 22.10
CA SER A 183 -8.41 3.39 23.13
C SER A 183 -7.86 4.76 23.55
N LYS A 184 -7.78 5.73 22.62
CA LYS A 184 -7.30 7.08 22.91
C LYS A 184 -7.85 8.10 21.91
N VAL A 185 -8.00 9.35 22.38
CA VAL A 185 -8.46 10.49 21.57
C VAL A 185 -7.51 11.66 21.77
N TYR A 186 -6.98 12.19 20.68
CA TYR A 186 -6.11 13.36 20.66
C TYR A 186 -6.83 14.53 20.00
N GLN A 187 -6.93 15.67 20.69
CA GLN A 187 -7.64 16.87 20.27
C GLN A 187 -6.78 18.12 20.47
N GLU A 188 -5.70 18.22 19.70
CA GLU A 188 -4.81 19.39 19.75
C GLU A 188 -4.71 20.14 18.43
N HIS A 189 -5.09 19.53 17.29
CA HIS A 189 -5.19 20.25 16.05
C HIS A 189 -6.40 21.21 16.08
N GLU A 190 -6.17 22.44 15.65
CA GLU A 190 -7.18 23.50 15.65
C GLU A 190 -8.04 23.51 14.39
N LYS A 191 -7.62 22.75 13.36
CA LYS A 191 -8.30 22.63 12.08
C LYS A 191 -8.28 21.17 11.63
N ARG A 192 -8.91 20.92 10.48
CA ARG A 192 -9.00 19.62 9.85
C ARG A 192 -7.65 18.90 9.81
N CYS A 193 -7.63 17.68 10.29
CA CYS A 193 -6.49 16.78 10.14
C CYS A 193 -6.66 15.98 8.85
N TRP A 194 -5.67 16.03 7.96
CA TRP A 194 -5.75 15.39 6.66
C TRP A 194 -5.13 14.00 6.62
N SER A 195 -4.11 13.77 7.42
CA SER A 195 -3.28 12.58 7.32
C SER A 195 -2.81 12.14 8.69
N VAL A 196 -2.74 10.83 8.89
CA VAL A 196 -2.15 10.17 10.05
C VAL A 196 -1.31 8.99 9.55
N ASP A 197 -0.18 8.74 10.20
CA ASP A 197 0.71 7.63 9.85
C ASP A 197 1.42 7.07 11.08
N PHE A 198 1.43 5.75 11.22
CA PHE A 198 2.24 5.07 12.23
C PHE A 198 3.69 4.93 11.79
N ASN A 199 4.60 5.05 12.73
CA ASN A 199 6.01 4.75 12.50
C ASN A 199 6.20 3.23 12.41
N LEU A 200 6.85 2.76 11.34
CA LEU A 200 7.08 1.33 11.12
C LEU A 200 8.17 0.74 12.01
N MET A 201 9.08 1.59 12.53
CA MET A 201 10.23 1.18 13.35
C MET A 201 9.96 1.40 14.85
N ASP A 202 9.07 2.32 15.20
CA ASP A 202 8.66 2.59 16.58
C ASP A 202 7.15 2.45 16.73
N PRO A 203 6.66 1.32 17.31
CA PRO A 203 5.24 1.01 17.38
C PRO A 203 4.42 1.98 18.25
N LYS A 204 5.11 2.82 19.04
CA LYS A 204 4.46 3.77 19.93
C LYS A 204 4.28 5.16 19.30
N LEU A 205 4.92 5.40 18.16
CA LEU A 205 4.97 6.71 17.53
C LEU A 205 4.04 6.79 16.32
N LEU A 206 3.27 7.87 16.26
CA LEU A 206 2.48 8.25 15.09
C LEU A 206 2.60 9.73 14.81
N ALA A 207 2.33 10.14 13.58
CA ALA A 207 2.34 11.54 13.15
C ALA A 207 1.00 11.91 12.54
N SER A 208 0.63 13.19 12.63
CA SER A 208 -0.53 13.74 11.93
C SER A 208 -0.20 15.09 11.31
N GLY A 209 -0.90 15.43 10.21
CA GLY A 209 -0.76 16.68 9.48
C GLY A 209 -2.10 17.38 9.29
N SER A 210 -2.14 18.71 9.44
CA SER A 210 -3.38 19.46 9.50
C SER A 210 -3.35 20.78 8.74
N ASP A 211 -4.55 21.31 8.47
CA ASP A 211 -4.81 22.65 7.95
C ASP A 211 -4.37 23.78 8.92
N ASP A 212 -4.03 23.46 10.16
CA ASP A 212 -3.43 24.39 11.10
C ASP A 212 -1.94 24.67 10.86
N ALA A 213 -1.40 24.13 9.76
CA ALA A 213 0.00 24.21 9.37
C ALA A 213 0.96 23.52 10.38
N LYS A 214 0.48 22.52 11.08
CA LYS A 214 1.30 21.78 12.05
C LYS A 214 1.38 20.30 11.68
N VAL A 215 2.54 19.73 11.92
CA VAL A 215 2.74 18.29 12.03
C VAL A 215 2.90 17.98 13.51
N LYS A 216 2.06 17.12 14.05
CA LYS A 216 2.16 16.69 15.44
C LYS A 216 2.63 15.25 15.52
N LEU A 217 3.52 14.98 16.46
CA LEU A 217 3.97 13.65 16.81
C LEU A 217 3.29 13.22 18.09
N TRP A 218 2.79 11.99 18.11
CA TRP A 218 2.05 11.42 19.23
C TRP A 218 2.70 10.13 19.69
N SER A 219 2.61 9.89 20.99
CA SER A 219 2.94 8.58 21.56
C SER A 219 1.68 7.89 22.02
N THR A 220 1.52 6.60 21.67
CA THR A 220 0.37 5.80 22.10
C THR A 220 0.24 5.70 23.63
N ASN A 221 1.30 5.99 24.37
CA ASN A 221 1.32 5.94 25.82
C ASN A 221 0.97 7.28 26.49
N LEU A 222 1.00 8.39 25.76
CA LEU A 222 0.79 9.73 26.29
C LEU A 222 -0.53 10.32 25.78
N ASP A 223 -1.08 11.28 26.52
CA ASP A 223 -2.35 11.92 26.17
C ASP A 223 -2.16 13.18 25.31
N ASN A 224 -0.96 13.75 25.34
CA ASN A 224 -0.60 14.94 24.57
C ASN A 224 0.45 14.62 23.51
N SER A 225 0.57 15.52 22.53
CA SER A 225 1.61 15.44 21.51
C SER A 225 3.00 15.55 22.14
N VAL A 226 3.94 14.73 21.65
CA VAL A 226 5.34 14.74 22.11
C VAL A 226 6.16 15.81 21.41
N ALA A 227 5.73 16.23 20.21
CA ALA A 227 6.34 17.31 19.45
C ALA A 227 5.33 17.91 18.48
N SER A 228 5.53 19.20 18.18
CA SER A 228 4.79 19.92 17.15
C SER A 228 5.78 20.66 16.24
N ILE A 229 5.64 20.45 14.94
CA ILE A 229 6.49 21.06 13.92
C ILE A 229 5.60 22.02 13.13
N GLU A 230 6.00 23.28 13.04
CA GLU A 230 5.28 24.27 12.24
C GLU A 230 5.76 24.25 10.79
N ALA A 231 4.80 24.11 9.88
CA ALA A 231 5.00 24.20 8.45
C ALA A 231 4.69 25.61 7.94
N LYS A 232 5.07 25.91 6.70
CA LYS A 232 4.78 27.22 6.07
C LYS A 232 3.35 27.31 5.53
N ALA A 233 2.68 26.17 5.36
CA ALA A 233 1.32 26.06 4.85
C ALA A 233 0.63 24.86 5.45
N ASN A 234 -0.67 24.68 5.16
CA ASN A 234 -1.45 23.51 5.59
C ASN A 234 -0.79 22.20 5.15
N VAL A 235 -0.76 21.22 6.05
CA VAL A 235 -0.14 19.93 5.83
C VAL A 235 -1.19 18.90 5.41
N CYS A 236 -1.12 18.47 4.16
CA CYS A 236 -2.09 17.55 3.56
C CYS A 236 -1.69 16.08 3.67
N CYS A 237 -0.41 15.78 3.86
CA CYS A 237 0.09 14.42 3.94
C CYS A 237 1.29 14.34 4.87
N VAL A 238 1.36 13.27 5.66
CA VAL A 238 2.52 12.89 6.46
C VAL A 238 2.84 11.43 6.23
N LYS A 239 4.13 11.07 6.18
CA LYS A 239 4.57 9.68 6.04
C LYS A 239 5.92 9.46 6.70
N PHE A 240 6.02 8.47 7.57
CA PHE A 240 7.30 8.02 8.10
C PHE A 240 8.11 7.26 7.05
N SER A 241 9.42 7.37 7.13
CA SER A 241 10.31 6.52 6.36
C SER A 241 10.14 5.06 6.78
N PRO A 242 10.00 4.11 5.83
CA PRO A 242 9.85 2.70 6.17
C PRO A 242 11.10 2.07 6.79
N SER A 243 12.26 2.69 6.62
CA SER A 243 13.57 2.18 7.07
C SER A 243 14.22 3.01 8.17
N SER A 244 13.60 4.10 8.61
CA SER A 244 14.17 4.99 9.61
C SER A 244 13.14 5.43 10.64
N ARG A 245 13.49 5.30 11.90
CA ARG A 245 12.69 5.77 13.04
C ARG A 245 12.53 7.30 13.09
N TYR A 246 13.52 8.02 12.55
CA TYR A 246 13.68 9.46 12.77
C TYR A 246 13.29 10.32 11.57
N HIS A 247 13.05 9.72 10.40
CA HIS A 247 12.73 10.46 9.20
C HIS A 247 11.22 10.46 8.94
N LEU A 248 10.68 11.65 8.80
CA LEU A 248 9.30 11.92 8.43
C LEU A 248 9.30 12.85 7.22
N ALA A 249 8.49 12.56 6.21
CA ALA A 249 8.16 13.46 5.12
C ALA A 249 6.75 14.01 5.30
N PHE A 250 6.54 15.27 4.91
CA PHE A 250 5.22 15.87 4.86
C PHE A 250 5.08 16.77 3.63
N GLY A 251 3.87 16.89 3.13
CA GLY A 251 3.50 17.72 1.98
C GLY A 251 2.53 18.83 2.36
N CYS A 252 2.77 20.01 1.80
CA CYS A 252 1.94 21.20 1.96
C CYS A 252 1.23 21.52 0.66
#